data_9a06376e1353a6d236f5a87822afcc50
#
_entry.id   9a06376e1353a6d236f5a87822afcc50
#
_cell.length_a   1.000
_cell.length_b   1.000
_cell.length_c   1.000
_cell.angle_alpha   90.00
_cell.angle_beta   90.00
_cell.angle_gamma   90.00
#
_symmetry.space_group_name_H-M   'P 1'
#
loop_
_entity.id
_entity.type
_entity.pdbx_description
1 polymer ?
#
loop_
_entity_poly.entity_id
_entity_poly.type
_entity_poly.pdbx_seq_one_letter_code
_entity_poly.pdbx_strand_id
1 'polypeptide(L)'
;MLNRSLLTACLLLFISASLTLLAEPKAKRQTATESSSAVSTDSYMGLSGEELWSNNCLRCHNIRPPTMYGNAQWDVIVHHMRLRANITGQEQRAIVEFLKSSK
;
A
#
# COMPACT_ATOMS: atom_id res chain seq x y z
N MET A 1 44.54 -14.48 -40.02
CA MET A 1 44.83 -15.27 -38.79
C MET A 1 44.64 -14.36 -37.60
N LEU A 2 43.54 -14.50 -36.92
CA LEU A 2 43.21 -13.64 -35.77
C LEU A 2 44.09 -14.02 -34.59
N ASN A 3 44.82 -13.05 -34.06
CA ASN A 3 45.89 -13.27 -33.11
C ASN A 3 45.30 -13.77 -31.75
N ARG A 4 45.62 -14.98 -31.35
CA ARG A 4 45.11 -15.66 -30.13
C ARG A 4 45.33 -14.83 -28.87
N SER A 5 46.36 -13.96 -28.85
CA SER A 5 46.65 -13.02 -27.78
C SER A 5 45.58 -11.91 -27.61
N LEU A 6 44.96 -11.46 -28.70
CA LEU A 6 43.92 -10.43 -28.69
C LEU A 6 42.61 -10.99 -28.10
N LEU A 7 42.31 -12.25 -28.42
CA LEU A 7 41.11 -12.92 -27.87
C LEU A 7 41.18 -13.14 -26.35
N THR A 8 42.37 -13.51 -25.84
CA THR A 8 42.56 -13.70 -24.40
C THR A 8 42.50 -12.37 -23.61
N ALA A 9 43.04 -11.30 -24.21
CA ALA A 9 42.97 -9.96 -23.58
C ALA A 9 41.53 -9.42 -23.49
N CYS A 10 40.72 -9.60 -24.54
CA CYS A 10 39.32 -9.23 -24.51
C CYS A 10 38.50 -10.05 -23.50
N LEU A 11 38.77 -11.36 -23.37
CA LEU A 11 38.07 -12.22 -22.43
C LEU A 11 38.33 -11.82 -20.98
N LEU A 12 39.57 -11.45 -20.65
CA LEU A 12 39.93 -11.00 -19.30
C LEU A 12 39.32 -9.64 -18.95
N LEU A 13 39.17 -8.74 -19.91
CA LEU A 13 38.49 -7.44 -19.68
C LEU A 13 36.98 -7.60 -19.43
N PHE A 14 36.34 -8.57 -20.09
CA PHE A 14 34.90 -8.83 -19.82
C PHE A 14 34.65 -9.47 -18.50
N ILE A 15 35.57 -10.29 -17.96
CA ILE A 15 35.42 -10.93 -16.64
C ILE A 15 35.58 -9.90 -15.51
N SER A 16 36.45 -8.90 -15.65
CA SER A 16 36.64 -7.86 -14.64
C SER A 16 35.49 -6.87 -14.57
N ALA A 17 34.76 -6.64 -15.66
CA ALA A 17 33.58 -5.75 -15.68
C ALA A 17 32.32 -6.37 -15.04
N SER A 18 32.26 -7.70 -14.99
CA SER A 18 31.07 -8.40 -14.46
C SER A 18 31.05 -8.52 -12.94
N LEU A 19 32.14 -8.24 -12.22
CA LEU A 19 32.23 -8.44 -10.79
C LEU A 19 31.85 -7.21 -9.95
N THR A 20 31.59 -6.06 -10.59
CA THR A 20 31.21 -4.83 -9.89
C THR A 20 29.71 -4.58 -9.83
N LEU A 21 28.86 -5.46 -10.37
CA LEU A 21 27.41 -5.25 -10.46
C LEU A 21 26.61 -5.93 -9.32
N LEU A 22 27.24 -6.49 -8.31
CA LEU A 22 26.60 -7.13 -7.15
C LEU A 22 26.66 -6.30 -5.86
N ALA A 23 26.90 -4.98 -5.96
CA ALA A 23 26.67 -4.09 -4.85
C ALA A 23 25.26 -3.55 -4.95
N GLU A 24 24.27 -4.34 -4.54
CA GLU A 24 22.93 -3.82 -4.25
C GLU A 24 23.07 -2.75 -3.16
N PRO A 25 22.55 -1.53 -3.38
CA PRO A 25 22.45 -0.57 -2.30
C PRO A 25 21.44 -1.16 -1.31
N LYS A 26 21.95 -1.68 -0.19
CA LYS A 26 21.17 -2.07 0.98
C LYS A 26 20.37 -0.83 1.37
N ALA A 27 19.14 -0.76 0.88
CA ALA A 27 18.19 0.26 1.27
C ALA A 27 18.17 0.25 2.78
N LYS A 28 18.68 1.30 3.40
CA LYS A 28 18.52 1.55 4.83
C LYS A 28 17.01 1.52 5.08
N ARG A 29 16.54 0.41 5.62
CA ARG A 29 15.26 0.34 6.29
C ARG A 29 15.38 1.37 7.41
N GLN A 30 14.85 2.54 7.16
CA GLN A 30 14.66 3.53 8.20
C GLN A 30 13.71 2.86 9.19
N THR A 31 14.28 2.41 10.28
CA THR A 31 13.53 2.12 11.50
C THR A 31 12.94 3.47 11.90
N ALA A 32 11.76 3.76 11.40
CA ALA A 32 10.94 4.80 11.98
C ALA A 32 10.72 4.34 13.43
N THR A 33 11.40 4.99 14.34
CA THR A 33 11.07 4.95 15.76
C THR A 33 9.59 5.29 15.82
N GLU A 34 8.77 4.30 16.14
CA GLU A 34 7.38 4.50 16.50
C GLU A 34 7.37 5.38 17.75
N SER A 35 7.36 6.68 17.53
CA SER A 35 6.70 7.57 18.46
C SER A 35 5.22 7.23 18.30
N SER A 36 4.71 6.42 19.22
CA SER A 36 3.32 6.12 19.42
C SER A 36 2.59 7.40 19.81
N SER A 37 2.45 8.30 18.86
CA SER A 37 1.34 9.23 18.81
C SER A 37 0.29 8.46 18.05
N ALA A 38 -0.79 8.08 18.71
CA ALA A 38 -2.01 7.64 18.06
C ALA A 38 -2.48 8.77 17.14
N VAL A 39 -1.89 8.83 15.96
CA VAL A 39 -2.47 9.53 14.83
C VAL A 39 -3.70 8.70 14.51
N SER A 40 -4.85 9.18 14.95
CA SER A 40 -6.13 8.69 14.50
C SER A 40 -6.08 8.71 12.98
N THR A 41 -5.93 7.53 12.40
CA THR A 41 -5.93 7.27 10.95
C THR A 41 -7.31 7.57 10.34
N ASP A 42 -8.18 8.18 11.13
CA ASP A 42 -9.59 8.38 10.84
C ASP A 42 -9.88 9.60 9.95
N SER A 43 -8.86 10.38 9.57
CA SER A 43 -9.08 11.59 8.79
C SER A 43 -8.37 11.54 7.44
N TYR A 44 -9.13 11.42 6.37
CA TYR A 44 -8.65 11.64 5.00
C TYR A 44 -9.13 13.00 4.50
N MET A 45 -8.20 13.89 4.15
CA MET A 45 -8.49 15.30 3.76
C MET A 45 -9.35 16.04 4.79
N GLY A 46 -9.21 15.74 6.08
CA GLY A 46 -9.98 16.36 7.17
C GLY A 46 -11.36 15.73 7.41
N LEU A 47 -11.74 14.68 6.66
CA LEU A 47 -12.99 13.95 6.88
C LEU A 47 -12.75 12.70 7.73
N SER A 48 -13.62 12.46 8.69
CA SER A 48 -13.63 11.23 9.50
C SER A 48 -14.07 10.00 8.70
N GLY A 49 -13.77 8.80 9.19
CA GLY A 49 -14.25 7.56 8.58
C GLY A 49 -15.77 7.49 8.50
N GLU A 50 -16.48 8.06 9.48
CA GLU A 50 -17.94 8.17 9.52
C GLU A 50 -18.47 9.06 8.40
N GLU A 51 -17.89 10.24 8.24
CA GLU A 51 -18.27 11.18 7.19
C GLU A 51 -18.01 10.59 5.80
N LEU A 52 -16.85 9.95 5.62
CA LEU A 52 -16.52 9.27 4.39
C LEU A 52 -17.51 8.14 4.09
N TRP A 53 -17.86 7.33 5.09
CA TRP A 53 -18.86 6.27 4.96
C TRP A 53 -20.23 6.83 4.59
N SER A 54 -20.71 7.82 5.30
CA SER A 54 -22.00 8.48 5.03
C SER A 54 -22.03 9.08 3.63
N ASN A 55 -21.04 9.90 3.29
CA ASN A 55 -20.98 10.62 2.02
C ASN A 55 -20.87 9.70 0.80
N ASN A 56 -20.19 8.57 0.93
CA ASN A 56 -19.97 7.65 -0.19
C ASN A 56 -21.05 6.57 -0.32
N CYS A 57 -21.54 6.02 0.78
CA CYS A 57 -22.44 4.88 0.72
C CYS A 57 -23.91 5.26 0.50
N LEU A 58 -24.36 6.42 1.00
CA LEU A 58 -25.73 6.91 0.80
C LEU A 58 -26.07 7.25 -0.65
N ARG A 59 -25.08 7.46 -1.50
CA ARG A 59 -25.31 7.87 -2.89
C ARG A 59 -26.09 6.85 -3.73
N CYS A 60 -26.04 5.57 -3.35
CA CYS A 60 -26.60 4.50 -4.18
C CYS A 60 -27.68 3.68 -3.47
N HIS A 61 -27.61 3.53 -2.15
CA HIS A 61 -28.56 2.72 -1.37
C HIS A 61 -28.58 3.15 0.10
N ASN A 62 -29.52 2.61 0.88
CA ASN A 62 -29.59 2.84 2.31
C ASN A 62 -28.35 2.33 3.02
N ILE A 63 -27.85 3.12 3.97
CA ILE A 63 -26.70 2.76 4.80
C ILE A 63 -27.02 1.51 5.63
N ARG A 64 -26.04 0.63 5.76
CA ARG A 64 -26.07 -0.51 6.68
C ARG A 64 -25.36 -0.11 7.98
N PRO A 65 -25.99 -0.25 9.15
CA PRO A 65 -25.35 0.14 10.41
C PRO A 65 -24.10 -0.70 10.69
N PRO A 66 -23.09 -0.13 11.37
CA PRO A 66 -21.83 -0.83 11.67
C PRO A 66 -22.01 -2.19 12.34
N THR A 67 -23.04 -2.32 13.18
CA THR A 67 -23.36 -3.55 13.91
C THR A 67 -23.91 -4.68 13.05
N MET A 68 -24.26 -4.41 11.77
CA MET A 68 -24.92 -5.41 10.91
C MET A 68 -23.98 -6.55 10.51
N TYR A 69 -22.69 -6.28 10.36
CA TYR A 69 -21.72 -7.25 9.87
C TYR A 69 -20.51 -7.37 10.80
N GLY A 70 -19.87 -8.53 10.78
CA GLY A 70 -18.61 -8.78 11.46
C GLY A 70 -17.42 -8.04 10.80
N ASN A 71 -16.29 -7.94 11.52
CA ASN A 71 -15.10 -7.22 11.03
C ASN A 71 -14.61 -7.75 9.68
N ALA A 72 -14.48 -9.07 9.56
CA ALA A 72 -14.03 -9.69 8.31
C ALA A 72 -15.03 -9.46 7.14
N GLN A 73 -16.32 -9.40 7.44
CA GLN A 73 -17.33 -9.11 6.43
C GLN A 73 -17.23 -7.66 5.96
N TRP A 74 -17.00 -6.70 6.88
CA TRP A 74 -16.79 -5.31 6.51
C TRP A 74 -15.55 -5.11 5.62
N ASP A 75 -14.45 -5.82 5.87
CA ASP A 75 -13.28 -5.79 4.99
C ASP A 75 -13.65 -6.15 3.55
N VAL A 76 -14.39 -7.24 3.37
CA VAL A 76 -14.79 -7.71 2.04
C VAL A 76 -15.80 -6.77 1.38
N ILE A 77 -16.81 -6.32 2.12
CA ILE A 77 -17.87 -5.44 1.61
C ILE A 77 -17.28 -4.11 1.13
N VAL A 78 -16.47 -3.45 1.96
CA VAL A 78 -15.91 -2.14 1.61
C VAL A 78 -14.88 -2.27 0.47
N HIS A 79 -14.11 -3.36 0.46
CA HIS A 79 -13.20 -3.64 -0.65
C HIS A 79 -13.97 -3.79 -1.99
N HIS A 80 -15.07 -4.54 -1.98
CA HIS A 80 -15.92 -4.70 -3.16
C HIS A 80 -16.57 -3.36 -3.59
N MET A 81 -17.02 -2.56 -2.62
CA MET A 81 -17.66 -1.27 -2.90
C MET A 81 -16.68 -0.19 -3.34
N ARG A 82 -15.39 -0.33 -3.05
CA ARG A 82 -14.37 0.65 -3.44
C ARG A 82 -14.45 1.03 -4.91
N LEU A 83 -14.52 0.03 -5.78
CA LEU A 83 -14.57 0.27 -7.22
C LEU A 83 -15.91 0.90 -7.67
N ARG A 84 -17.01 0.51 -7.04
CA ARG A 84 -18.35 1.02 -7.37
C ARG A 84 -18.58 2.43 -6.87
N ALA A 85 -18.08 2.75 -5.69
CA ALA A 85 -18.18 4.07 -5.09
C ALA A 85 -17.05 5.02 -5.55
N ASN A 86 -16.07 4.51 -6.30
CA ASN A 86 -14.91 5.25 -6.78
C ASN A 86 -14.14 5.93 -5.63
N ILE A 87 -13.93 5.21 -4.53
CA ILE A 87 -13.18 5.70 -3.37
C ILE A 87 -11.72 5.26 -3.44
N THR A 88 -10.84 6.09 -2.91
CA THR A 88 -9.41 5.83 -2.83
C THR A 88 -9.09 4.73 -1.82
N GLY A 89 -7.85 4.22 -1.84
CA GLY A 89 -7.41 3.25 -0.83
C GLY A 89 -7.32 3.83 0.58
N GLN A 90 -7.11 5.13 0.72
CA GLN A 90 -7.09 5.81 2.02
C GLN A 90 -8.51 5.94 2.59
N GLU A 91 -9.45 6.41 1.79
CA GLU A 91 -10.87 6.48 2.17
C GLU A 91 -11.42 5.10 2.55
N GLN A 92 -11.08 4.07 1.77
CA GLN A 92 -11.45 2.69 2.09
C GLN A 92 -10.96 2.29 3.49
N ARG A 93 -9.70 2.56 3.83
CA ARG A 93 -9.15 2.21 5.15
C ARG A 93 -9.84 2.96 6.28
N ALA A 94 -10.06 4.27 6.13
CA ALA A 94 -10.74 5.08 7.12
C ALA A 94 -12.20 4.60 7.34
N ILE A 95 -12.91 4.27 6.28
CA ILE A 95 -14.28 3.71 6.36
C ILE A 95 -14.29 2.36 7.08
N VAL A 96 -13.36 1.46 6.72
CA VAL A 96 -13.28 0.12 7.35
C VAL A 96 -12.97 0.25 8.83
N GLU A 97 -12.03 1.11 9.21
CA GLU A 97 -11.67 1.34 10.61
C GLU A 97 -12.86 1.85 11.41
N PHE A 98 -13.55 2.86 10.90
CA PHE A 98 -14.79 3.36 11.51
C PHE A 98 -15.83 2.24 11.72
N LEU A 99 -16.12 1.45 10.67
CA LEU A 99 -17.14 0.39 10.73
C LEU A 99 -16.77 -0.73 11.70
N LYS A 100 -15.49 -0.98 11.93
CA LYS A 100 -15.02 -1.97 12.92
C LYS A 100 -15.01 -1.46 14.34
N SER A 101 -14.74 -0.18 14.55
CA SER A 101 -14.67 0.43 15.87
C SER A 101 -16.03 0.87 16.42
N SER A 102 -17.03 1.08 15.57
CA SER A 102 -18.35 1.63 15.92
C SER A 102 -19.40 0.57 16.28
N LYS A 103 -19.01 -0.51 16.97
CA LYS A 103 -19.93 -1.61 17.37
C LYS A 103 -20.31 -1.56 18.81
#